data_ac5e1ef6f284f8b277e6906f3c7e7bcb
#
_entry.id   ac5e1ef6f284f8b277e6906f3c7e7bcb
#
_cell.length_a   1.000
_cell.length_b   1.000
_cell.length_c   1.000
_cell.angle_alpha   90.00
_cell.angle_beta   90.00
_cell.angle_gamma   90.00
#
_symmetry.space_group_name_H-M   'P 1'
#
loop_
_entity.id
_entity.type
_entity.pdbx_description
1 polymer ?
#
loop_
_entity_poly.entity_id
_entity_poly.type
_entity_poly.pdbx_seq_one_letter_code
_entity_poly.pdbx_strand_id
1 'polypeptide(L)'
;MYEAGLAWVLPPGFVAYLYIPGESPIVTTKKTAVVLGAQWGDEGKGKIVDVLSEKFNVVARYAGGHNAGHTVIIKGKKFVLHLIPCGVLRPGCKGVIGNGVVLDPAAFLAEVKMLKEQGFPVKDQLFVSNRAQVILPYHRMIELAAETAPGRTKIGTTRRGIGPAYEDKIHRNGLRVVDLMNPALLRTHITNACHEKNSIAHALFGTEPLNPAKIYEEDRKSVV
;
A
#
# COMPACT_ATOMS: atom_id res chain seq x y z
N MET A 1 -8.30 16.38 33.65
CA MET A 1 -6.84 16.28 33.53
C MET A 1 -6.54 14.85 33.09
N TYR A 2 -6.26 14.64 31.81
CA TYR A 2 -5.88 13.32 31.28
C TYR A 2 -4.36 13.25 31.34
N GLU A 3 -3.83 12.43 32.26
CA GLU A 3 -2.40 12.10 32.25
C GLU A 3 -2.11 11.25 31.02
N ALA A 4 -1.26 11.76 30.12
CA ALA A 4 -0.73 11.03 29.01
C ALA A 4 0.16 9.92 29.56
N GLY A 5 -0.29 8.68 29.48
CA GLY A 5 0.48 7.51 29.89
C GLY A 5 1.73 7.35 29.04
N LEU A 6 2.85 7.11 29.68
CA LEU A 6 4.19 6.90 29.15
C LEU A 6 4.20 5.93 27.96
N ALA A 7 4.79 6.37 26.84
CA ALA A 7 5.17 5.49 25.76
C ALA A 7 6.34 4.59 26.24
N TRP A 8 6.10 3.31 26.37
CA TRP A 8 7.17 2.34 26.64
C TRP A 8 7.96 2.12 25.35
N VAL A 9 9.25 2.41 25.41
CA VAL A 9 10.20 2.01 24.37
C VAL A 9 10.46 0.52 24.57
N LEU A 10 9.88 -0.29 23.71
CA LEU A 10 10.10 -1.74 23.71
C LEU A 10 11.39 -2.09 22.95
N PRO A 11 12.09 -3.17 23.35
CA PRO A 11 13.32 -3.61 22.67
C PRO A 11 13.11 -3.91 21.19
N PRO A 12 14.19 -4.00 20.38
CA PRO A 12 14.10 -4.32 18.96
C PRO A 12 13.25 -5.55 18.65
N GLY A 13 12.26 -5.41 17.74
CA GLY A 13 11.36 -6.51 17.34
C GLY A 13 9.95 -6.44 17.91
N PHE A 14 9.60 -5.44 18.71
CA PHE A 14 8.26 -5.34 19.28
C PHE A 14 7.35 -4.37 18.48
N VAL A 15 6.08 -4.73 18.42
CA VAL A 15 4.98 -3.87 17.92
C VAL A 15 4.49 -3.03 19.09
N ALA A 16 4.42 -1.71 18.92
CA ALA A 16 3.84 -0.84 19.93
C ALA A 16 2.31 -0.95 19.91
N TYR A 17 1.74 -1.26 21.07
CA TYR A 17 0.30 -1.18 21.30
C TYR A 17 -0.03 0.17 21.97
N LEU A 18 -1.09 0.83 21.53
CA LEU A 18 -1.62 1.95 22.28
C LEU A 18 -2.28 1.39 23.57
N TYR A 19 -1.60 1.51 24.69
CA TYR A 19 -2.10 1.10 25.99
C TYR A 19 -2.95 2.24 26.59
N ILE A 20 -4.16 1.91 26.99
CA ILE A 20 -5.01 2.80 27.78
C ILE A 20 -4.98 2.28 29.22
N PRO A 21 -4.48 3.06 30.21
CA PRO A 21 -4.39 2.61 31.59
C PRO A 21 -5.72 2.11 32.15
N GLY A 22 -5.69 0.99 32.87
CA GLY A 22 -6.86 0.40 33.53
C GLY A 22 -7.50 -0.78 32.82
N GLU A 23 -7.03 -1.20 31.64
CA GLU A 23 -7.57 -2.33 30.93
C GLU A 23 -6.48 -3.34 30.49
N SER A 24 -6.87 -4.62 30.41
CA SER A 24 -6.00 -5.70 29.95
C SER A 24 -5.41 -5.42 28.56
N PRO A 25 -4.12 -5.68 28.30
CA PRO A 25 -3.47 -5.37 27.03
C PRO A 25 -4.01 -6.18 25.82
N ILE A 26 -4.81 -7.21 26.05
CA ILE A 26 -5.48 -7.96 24.98
C ILE A 26 -6.97 -7.71 25.07
N VAL A 27 -7.40 -6.74 24.32
CA VAL A 27 -8.73 -6.19 24.34
C VAL A 27 -9.77 -7.17 23.80
N THR A 28 -10.61 -7.68 24.65
CA THR A 28 -11.79 -8.47 24.28
C THR A 28 -13.07 -7.62 24.11
N THR A 29 -13.04 -6.34 24.50
CA THR A 29 -14.23 -5.46 24.53
C THR A 29 -14.13 -4.24 23.63
N LYS A 30 -12.98 -3.92 23.04
CA LYS A 30 -12.79 -2.72 22.22
C LYS A 30 -13.18 -2.92 20.77
N LYS A 31 -13.85 -1.90 20.21
CA LYS A 31 -14.36 -1.88 18.84
C LYS A 31 -13.27 -1.59 17.80
N THR A 32 -12.11 -1.08 18.21
CA THR A 32 -11.03 -0.65 17.29
C THR A 32 -9.66 -0.91 17.89
N ALA A 33 -8.72 -1.40 17.07
CA ALA A 33 -7.30 -1.53 17.39
C ALA A 33 -6.45 -0.96 16.27
N VAL A 34 -5.34 -0.29 16.61
CA VAL A 34 -4.37 0.23 15.65
C VAL A 34 -3.03 -0.44 15.89
N VAL A 35 -2.45 -1.05 14.86
CA VAL A 35 -1.13 -1.68 14.90
C VAL A 35 -0.13 -0.78 14.19
N LEU A 36 0.83 -0.27 14.93
CA LEU A 36 1.90 0.60 14.45
C LEU A 36 3.25 -0.11 14.56
N GLY A 37 4.14 0.14 13.61
CA GLY A 37 5.54 -0.23 13.71
C GLY A 37 6.34 0.95 14.26
N ALA A 38 7.16 0.70 15.28
CA ALA A 38 8.01 1.71 15.92
C ALA A 38 9.46 1.67 15.42
N GLN A 39 9.76 0.89 14.38
CA GLN A 39 11.11 0.70 13.83
C GLN A 39 11.14 0.75 12.30
N TRP A 40 12.07 0.02 11.68
CA TRP A 40 12.46 0.15 10.27
C TRP A 40 11.58 -0.59 9.26
N GLY A 41 10.48 -1.23 9.68
CA GLY A 41 9.51 -1.84 8.77
C GLY A 41 9.31 -3.35 8.92
N ASP A 42 10.32 -4.11 9.33
CA ASP A 42 10.29 -5.58 9.40
C ASP A 42 9.96 -6.12 10.80
N GLU A 43 9.17 -5.38 11.59
CA GLU A 43 8.84 -5.72 12.98
C GLU A 43 7.82 -6.87 13.11
N GLY A 44 7.27 -7.36 12.01
CA GLY A 44 6.30 -8.44 12.03
C GLY A 44 4.86 -8.00 12.29
N LYS A 45 4.52 -6.73 12.03
CA LYS A 45 3.14 -6.19 12.14
C LYS A 45 2.07 -7.08 11.50
N GLY A 46 2.37 -7.64 10.33
CA GLY A 46 1.45 -8.53 9.62
C GLY A 46 0.98 -9.73 10.43
N LYS A 47 1.86 -10.35 11.22
CA LYS A 47 1.51 -11.46 12.10
C LYS A 47 0.57 -11.05 13.23
N ILE A 48 0.83 -9.88 13.82
CA ILE A 48 -0.04 -9.34 14.87
C ILE A 48 -1.42 -9.00 14.32
N VAL A 49 -1.48 -8.35 13.16
CA VAL A 49 -2.75 -8.04 12.49
C VAL A 49 -3.49 -9.32 12.14
N ASP A 50 -2.81 -10.37 11.68
CA ASP A 50 -3.44 -11.66 11.39
C ASP A 50 -4.07 -12.28 12.63
N VAL A 51 -3.34 -12.35 13.75
CA VAL A 51 -3.88 -12.86 15.03
C VAL A 51 -5.08 -12.03 15.50
N LEU A 52 -4.97 -10.72 15.44
CA LEU A 52 -6.07 -9.82 15.85
C LEU A 52 -7.28 -9.94 14.91
N SER A 53 -7.09 -10.21 13.63
CA SER A 53 -8.16 -10.31 12.64
C SER A 53 -9.19 -11.41 12.95
N GLU A 54 -8.88 -12.34 13.85
CA GLU A 54 -9.85 -13.32 14.35
C GLU A 54 -10.96 -12.69 15.21
N LYS A 55 -10.68 -11.53 15.79
CA LYS A 55 -11.59 -10.83 16.73
C LYS A 55 -12.23 -9.58 16.13
N PHE A 56 -11.93 -9.26 14.86
CA PHE A 56 -12.42 -8.05 14.20
C PHE A 56 -13.13 -8.38 12.89
N ASN A 57 -14.21 -7.66 12.60
CA ASN A 57 -14.99 -7.82 11.37
C ASN A 57 -14.41 -7.02 10.19
N VAL A 58 -13.48 -6.12 10.46
CA VAL A 58 -12.84 -5.28 9.44
C VAL A 58 -11.34 -5.19 9.73
N VAL A 59 -10.53 -5.41 8.70
CA VAL A 59 -9.08 -5.14 8.72
C VAL A 59 -8.77 -4.08 7.68
N ALA A 60 -8.30 -2.92 8.13
CA ALA A 60 -7.98 -1.81 7.26
C ALA A 60 -6.47 -1.60 7.12
N ARG A 61 -5.98 -1.51 5.88
CA ARG A 61 -4.66 -1.00 5.57
C ARG A 61 -4.77 0.49 5.31
N TYR A 62 -4.19 1.30 6.19
CA TYR A 62 -4.34 2.75 6.12
C TYR A 62 -3.21 3.48 5.38
N ALA A 63 -2.03 2.84 5.18
CA ALA A 63 -0.87 3.45 4.54
C ALA A 63 0.06 2.40 3.90
N GLY A 64 1.10 2.87 3.21
CA GLY A 64 2.09 2.04 2.51
C GLY A 64 1.61 1.61 1.13
N GLY A 65 2.34 0.67 0.54
CA GLY A 65 2.04 0.08 -0.76
C GLY A 65 2.41 -1.41 -0.76
N HIS A 66 2.71 -1.96 -1.93
CA HIS A 66 3.09 -3.37 -2.11
C HIS A 66 4.60 -3.64 -1.91
N ASN A 67 5.28 -2.81 -1.11
CA ASN A 67 6.73 -2.86 -0.90
C ASN A 67 7.21 -4.05 -0.05
N ALA A 68 6.38 -4.53 0.89
CA ALA A 68 6.70 -5.68 1.72
C ALA A 68 5.55 -6.69 1.70
N GLY A 69 5.89 -7.99 1.67
CA GLY A 69 4.93 -9.06 1.80
C GLY A 69 4.84 -9.56 3.23
N HIS A 70 3.66 -9.96 3.67
CA HIS A 70 3.50 -10.68 4.91
C HIS A 70 2.89 -12.07 4.65
N THR A 71 3.41 -13.05 5.34
CA THR A 71 2.93 -14.42 5.24
C THR A 71 1.86 -14.68 6.28
N VAL A 72 0.71 -15.18 5.81
CA VAL A 72 -0.40 -15.65 6.62
C VAL A 72 -0.53 -17.17 6.42
N ILE A 73 -0.80 -17.91 7.48
CA ILE A 73 -1.01 -19.36 7.41
C ILE A 73 -2.45 -19.66 7.84
N ILE A 74 -3.26 -20.18 6.92
CA ILE A 74 -4.64 -20.57 7.20
C ILE A 74 -4.84 -22.03 6.85
N LYS A 75 -5.29 -22.85 7.81
CA LYS A 75 -5.51 -24.30 7.64
C LYS A 75 -4.30 -25.01 7.01
N GLY A 76 -3.08 -24.64 7.43
CA GLY A 76 -1.83 -25.20 6.92
C GLY A 76 -1.37 -24.68 5.55
N LYS A 77 -2.16 -23.87 4.86
CA LYS A 77 -1.79 -23.23 3.60
C LYS A 77 -1.15 -21.87 3.85
N LYS A 78 -0.06 -21.59 3.12
CA LYS A 78 0.69 -20.34 3.20
C LYS A 78 0.22 -19.36 2.12
N PHE A 79 -0.12 -18.14 2.54
CA PHE A 79 -0.49 -17.03 1.67
C PHE A 79 0.51 -15.90 1.87
N VAL A 80 0.97 -15.30 0.79
CA VAL A 80 1.82 -14.10 0.84
C VAL A 80 1.00 -12.94 0.30
N LEU A 81 0.65 -12.00 1.18
CA LEU A 81 -0.09 -10.80 0.84
C LEU A 81 0.85 -9.60 0.84
N HIS A 82 0.72 -8.73 -0.15
CA HIS A 82 1.53 -7.52 -0.26
C HIS A 82 0.70 -6.25 -0.04
N LEU A 83 -0.50 -6.22 -0.61
CA LEU A 83 -1.38 -5.04 -0.61
C LEU A 83 -2.71 -5.30 0.09
N ILE A 84 -3.28 -6.49 -0.15
CA ILE A 84 -4.61 -6.86 0.37
C ILE A 84 -4.53 -7.14 1.88
N PRO A 85 -5.43 -6.56 2.70
CA PRO A 85 -5.49 -6.87 4.12
C PRO A 85 -5.86 -8.34 4.40
N CYS A 86 -5.20 -8.97 5.38
CA CYS A 86 -5.40 -10.39 5.71
C CYS A 86 -6.84 -10.74 6.13
N GLY A 87 -7.64 -9.76 6.53
CA GLY A 87 -9.06 -9.98 6.84
C GLY A 87 -9.84 -10.64 5.71
N VAL A 88 -9.47 -10.41 4.44
CA VAL A 88 -10.12 -11.04 3.27
C VAL A 88 -9.98 -12.57 3.28
N LEU A 89 -8.99 -13.10 3.96
CA LEU A 89 -8.78 -14.55 4.09
C LEU A 89 -9.72 -15.21 5.13
N ARG A 90 -10.48 -14.42 5.89
CA ARG A 90 -11.36 -14.92 6.96
C ARG A 90 -12.82 -14.74 6.60
N PRO A 91 -13.66 -15.76 6.79
CA PRO A 91 -15.09 -15.66 6.53
C PRO A 91 -15.74 -14.52 7.34
N GLY A 92 -16.51 -13.68 6.65
CA GLY A 92 -17.25 -12.57 7.27
C GLY A 92 -16.40 -11.35 7.66
N CYS A 93 -15.09 -11.38 7.48
CA CYS A 93 -14.21 -10.24 7.73
C CYS A 93 -13.99 -9.45 6.44
N LYS A 94 -14.09 -8.12 6.52
CA LYS A 94 -13.87 -7.21 5.39
C LYS A 94 -12.44 -6.69 5.40
N GLY A 95 -11.80 -6.68 4.24
CA GLY A 95 -10.54 -6.01 4.00
C GLY A 95 -10.77 -4.63 3.38
N VAL A 96 -10.15 -3.59 3.93
CA VAL A 96 -10.26 -2.22 3.42
C VAL A 96 -8.89 -1.67 3.07
N ILE A 97 -8.71 -1.24 1.83
CA ILE A 97 -7.55 -0.45 1.40
C ILE A 97 -7.94 1.02 1.52
N GLY A 98 -7.32 1.72 2.47
CA GLY A 98 -7.64 3.10 2.82
C GLY A 98 -6.99 4.13 1.88
N ASN A 99 -7.40 5.38 2.02
CA ASN A 99 -6.94 6.51 1.21
C ASN A 99 -5.46 6.88 1.41
N GLY A 100 -4.84 6.41 2.50
CA GLY A 100 -3.40 6.59 2.75
C GLY A 100 -2.51 5.63 1.97
N VAL A 101 -3.08 4.59 1.35
CA VAL A 101 -2.32 3.61 0.57
C VAL A 101 -1.98 4.18 -0.81
N VAL A 102 -0.80 3.79 -1.31
CA VAL A 102 -0.41 3.95 -2.71
C VAL A 102 -0.55 2.58 -3.40
N LEU A 103 -1.44 2.50 -4.37
CA LEU A 103 -1.90 1.27 -5.00
C LEU A 103 -1.32 1.11 -6.40
N ASP A 104 -0.63 0.01 -6.63
CA ASP A 104 -0.21 -0.42 -7.95
C ASP A 104 -1.31 -1.30 -8.55
N PRO A 105 -1.98 -0.88 -9.64
CA PRO A 105 -3.10 -1.62 -10.21
C PRO A 105 -2.74 -3.04 -10.65
N ALA A 106 -1.60 -3.21 -11.29
CA ALA A 106 -1.16 -4.51 -11.79
C ALA A 106 -0.87 -5.48 -10.63
N ALA A 107 -0.14 -5.02 -9.60
CA ALA A 107 0.14 -5.82 -8.40
C ALA A 107 -1.15 -6.15 -7.64
N PHE A 108 -2.08 -5.20 -7.54
CA PHE A 108 -3.37 -5.40 -6.90
C PHE A 108 -4.20 -6.48 -7.61
N LEU A 109 -4.34 -6.38 -8.93
CA LEU A 109 -5.11 -7.35 -9.71
C LEU A 109 -4.50 -8.75 -9.70
N ALA A 110 -3.17 -8.84 -9.73
CA ALA A 110 -2.49 -10.14 -9.60
C ALA A 110 -2.79 -10.79 -8.25
N GLU A 111 -2.80 -10.02 -7.16
CA GLU A 111 -3.11 -10.53 -5.82
C GLU A 111 -4.60 -10.91 -5.70
N VAL A 112 -5.52 -10.10 -6.26
CA VAL A 112 -6.96 -10.42 -6.35
C VAL A 112 -7.19 -11.72 -7.13
N LYS A 113 -6.51 -11.89 -8.27
CA LYS A 113 -6.60 -13.10 -9.09
C LYS A 113 -6.15 -14.34 -8.31
N MET A 114 -4.99 -14.27 -7.69
CA MET A 114 -4.44 -15.34 -6.86
C MET A 114 -5.43 -15.76 -5.75
N LEU A 115 -6.05 -14.81 -5.06
CA LEU A 115 -7.02 -15.10 -4.01
C LEU A 115 -8.32 -15.71 -4.55
N LYS A 116 -8.82 -15.24 -5.69
CA LYS A 116 -10.00 -15.82 -6.36
C LYS A 116 -9.76 -17.26 -6.79
N GLU A 117 -8.61 -17.56 -7.37
CA GLU A 117 -8.22 -18.91 -7.80
C GLU A 117 -8.13 -19.90 -6.61
N GLN A 118 -7.89 -19.37 -5.41
CA GLN A 118 -7.87 -20.15 -4.17
C GLN A 118 -9.23 -20.19 -3.45
N GLY A 119 -10.29 -19.67 -4.07
CA GLY A 119 -11.66 -19.77 -3.58
C GLY A 119 -12.07 -18.71 -2.55
N PHE A 120 -11.31 -17.63 -2.37
CA PHE A 120 -11.70 -16.55 -1.46
C PHE A 120 -12.75 -15.62 -2.11
N PRO A 121 -13.80 -15.19 -1.38
CA PRO A 121 -14.86 -14.32 -1.89
C PRO A 121 -14.41 -12.84 -1.90
N VAL A 122 -13.36 -12.54 -2.67
CA VAL A 122 -12.71 -11.22 -2.69
C VAL A 122 -13.69 -10.10 -3.05
N LYS A 123 -14.62 -10.36 -3.98
CA LYS A 123 -15.58 -9.35 -4.46
C LYS A 123 -16.45 -8.78 -3.33
N ASP A 124 -16.84 -9.60 -2.37
CA ASP A 124 -17.78 -9.22 -1.31
C ASP A 124 -17.06 -8.77 -0.03
N GLN A 125 -15.77 -9.05 0.07
CA GLN A 125 -14.98 -8.79 1.28
C GLN A 125 -13.90 -7.73 1.12
N LEU A 126 -13.53 -7.35 -0.12
CA LEU A 126 -12.47 -6.37 -0.37
C LEU A 126 -13.03 -5.04 -0.84
N PHE A 127 -12.66 -3.98 -0.13
CA PHE A 127 -13.04 -2.60 -0.44
C PHE A 127 -11.80 -1.75 -0.64
N VAL A 128 -11.82 -0.92 -1.67
CA VAL A 128 -10.74 0.03 -1.98
C VAL A 128 -11.28 1.44 -1.91
N SER A 129 -10.58 2.31 -1.19
CA SER A 129 -10.91 3.72 -1.16
C SER A 129 -10.74 4.33 -2.55
N ASN A 130 -11.77 5.00 -3.03
CA ASN A 130 -11.72 5.76 -4.28
C ASN A 130 -10.69 6.91 -4.24
N ARG A 131 -10.20 7.27 -3.04
CA ARG A 131 -9.17 8.29 -2.80
C ARG A 131 -7.77 7.72 -2.62
N ALA A 132 -7.58 6.40 -2.69
CA ALA A 132 -6.24 5.82 -2.70
C ALA A 132 -5.46 6.30 -3.93
N GLN A 133 -4.17 6.57 -3.73
CA GLN A 133 -3.28 7.06 -4.79
C GLN A 133 -2.83 5.91 -5.68
N VAL A 134 -2.75 6.14 -6.99
CA VAL A 134 -2.31 5.13 -7.97
C VAL A 134 -0.80 5.26 -8.23
N ILE A 135 -0.10 4.14 -8.22
CA ILE A 135 1.29 4.06 -8.67
C ILE A 135 1.28 3.80 -10.18
N LEU A 136 1.98 4.65 -10.93
CA LEU A 136 2.11 4.56 -12.37
C LEU A 136 3.56 4.24 -12.79
N PRO A 137 3.81 3.75 -14.00
CA PRO A 137 5.14 3.36 -14.45
C PRO A 137 6.21 4.45 -14.30
N TYR A 138 5.85 5.72 -14.46
CA TYR A 138 6.80 6.82 -14.29
C TYR A 138 7.29 6.98 -12.83
N HIS A 139 6.51 6.60 -11.82
CA HIS A 139 6.97 6.58 -10.43
C HIS A 139 8.11 5.58 -10.23
N ARG A 140 7.98 4.40 -10.84
CA ARG A 140 9.04 3.36 -10.78
C ARG A 140 10.28 3.79 -11.55
N MET A 141 10.10 4.44 -12.72
CA MET A 141 11.21 4.96 -13.52
C MET A 141 12.04 5.97 -12.72
N ILE A 142 11.39 6.96 -12.10
CA ILE A 142 12.08 7.99 -11.31
C ILE A 142 12.80 7.38 -10.10
N GLU A 143 12.13 6.49 -9.37
CA GLU A 143 12.75 5.83 -8.21
C GLU A 143 13.96 5.00 -8.62
N LEU A 144 13.85 4.20 -9.69
CA LEU A 144 14.96 3.41 -10.22
C LEU A 144 16.11 4.30 -10.67
N ALA A 145 15.81 5.37 -11.42
CA ALA A 145 16.81 6.31 -11.91
C ALA A 145 17.55 7.01 -10.76
N ALA A 146 16.82 7.47 -9.75
CA ALA A 146 17.41 8.09 -8.56
C ALA A 146 18.28 7.10 -7.75
N GLU A 147 17.85 5.84 -7.63
CA GLU A 147 18.57 4.80 -6.87
C GLU A 147 19.84 4.31 -7.60
N THR A 148 19.90 4.44 -8.92
CA THR A 148 21.05 4.00 -9.75
C THR A 148 21.96 5.13 -10.18
N ALA A 149 21.58 6.39 -9.95
CA ALA A 149 22.35 7.56 -10.39
C ALA A 149 23.75 7.61 -9.77
N PRO A 150 24.80 7.86 -10.57
CA PRO A 150 26.15 8.01 -10.05
C PRO A 150 26.27 9.18 -9.06
N GLY A 151 27.07 9.01 -8.01
CA GLY A 151 27.34 10.05 -7.01
C GLY A 151 26.22 10.31 -6.00
N ARG A 152 25.11 9.58 -6.06
CA ARG A 152 24.03 9.65 -5.07
C ARG A 152 24.16 8.54 -4.02
N THR A 153 23.83 8.88 -2.78
CA THR A 153 23.70 7.88 -1.71
C THR A 153 22.44 7.03 -1.97
N LYS A 154 22.63 5.73 -2.11
CA LYS A 154 21.53 4.78 -2.27
C LYS A 154 20.71 4.69 -0.98
N ILE A 155 19.40 4.75 -1.11
CA ILE A 155 18.46 4.60 0.02
C ILE A 155 18.19 3.10 0.28
N GLY A 156 18.33 2.25 -0.73
CA GLY A 156 17.98 0.82 -0.65
C GLY A 156 16.48 0.60 -0.84
N THR A 157 15.85 1.36 -1.73
CA THR A 157 14.41 1.26 -1.98
C THR A 157 14.01 -0.06 -2.63
N THR A 158 12.73 -0.39 -2.56
CA THR A 158 12.18 -1.58 -3.24
C THR A 158 11.95 -1.37 -4.74
N ARG A 159 12.20 -0.18 -5.26
CA ARG A 159 12.04 0.22 -6.68
C ARG A 159 10.63 0.01 -7.22
N ARG A 160 9.63 0.18 -6.35
CA ARG A 160 8.21 -0.02 -6.68
C ARG A 160 7.43 1.28 -6.88
N GLY A 161 8.13 2.43 -6.86
CA GLY A 161 7.52 3.74 -7.07
C GLY A 161 6.73 4.28 -5.87
N ILE A 162 6.93 3.73 -4.68
CA ILE A 162 6.18 4.10 -3.47
C ILE A 162 6.46 5.56 -3.08
N GLY A 163 7.74 5.93 -2.95
CA GLY A 163 8.17 7.28 -2.59
C GLY A 163 7.64 8.34 -3.55
N PRO A 164 7.93 8.24 -4.86
CA PRO A 164 7.44 9.19 -5.87
C PRO A 164 5.91 9.28 -5.94
N ALA A 165 5.17 8.18 -5.71
CA ALA A 165 3.72 8.23 -5.65
C ALA A 165 3.20 9.00 -4.42
N TYR A 166 3.91 8.95 -3.29
CA TYR A 166 3.61 9.79 -2.13
C TYR A 166 3.99 11.25 -2.37
N GLU A 167 5.07 11.54 -3.09
CA GLU A 167 5.42 12.90 -3.51
C GLU A 167 4.28 13.52 -4.32
N ASP A 168 3.80 12.82 -5.35
CA ASP A 168 2.70 13.29 -6.19
C ASP A 168 1.40 13.45 -5.39
N LYS A 169 1.14 12.57 -4.43
CA LYS A 169 0.00 12.71 -3.51
C LYS A 169 0.06 14.01 -2.71
N ILE A 170 1.21 14.34 -2.13
CA ILE A 170 1.38 15.55 -1.31
C ILE A 170 1.39 16.80 -2.19
N HIS A 171 2.02 16.75 -3.37
CA HIS A 171 1.98 17.79 -4.40
C HIS A 171 0.59 17.99 -5.02
N ARG A 172 -0.37 17.07 -4.77
CA ARG A 172 -1.71 17.06 -5.36
C ARG A 172 -1.73 16.86 -6.88
N ASN A 173 -0.67 16.27 -7.42
CA ASN A 173 -0.53 15.94 -8.85
C ASN A 173 -0.84 14.46 -9.13
N GLY A 174 -1.08 13.67 -8.08
CA GLY A 174 -1.25 12.24 -8.21
C GLY A 174 -2.64 11.84 -8.70
N LEU A 175 -2.70 10.70 -9.37
CA LEU A 175 -3.93 10.05 -9.84
C LEU A 175 -4.54 9.22 -8.70
N ARG A 176 -5.85 9.31 -8.50
CA ARG A 176 -6.59 8.52 -7.52
C ARG A 176 -7.33 7.37 -8.20
N VAL A 177 -7.72 6.37 -7.43
CA VAL A 177 -8.51 5.22 -7.92
C VAL A 177 -9.79 5.69 -8.63
N VAL A 178 -10.49 6.72 -8.11
CA VAL A 178 -11.70 7.26 -8.77
C VAL A 178 -11.42 7.82 -10.15
N ASP A 179 -10.23 8.36 -10.39
CA ASP A 179 -9.88 8.99 -11.66
C ASP A 179 -9.68 7.95 -12.78
N LEU A 180 -9.40 6.69 -12.41
CA LEU A 180 -9.34 5.57 -13.36
C LEU A 180 -10.68 5.30 -14.06
N MET A 181 -11.79 5.68 -13.44
CA MET A 181 -13.15 5.52 -13.98
C MET A 181 -13.49 6.55 -15.06
N ASN A 182 -12.64 7.56 -15.28
CA ASN A 182 -12.82 8.59 -16.30
C ASN A 182 -11.71 8.50 -17.35
N PRO A 183 -11.94 7.86 -18.51
CA PRO A 183 -10.92 7.64 -19.53
C PRO A 183 -10.30 8.93 -20.10
N ALA A 184 -11.07 10.00 -20.22
CA ALA A 184 -10.59 11.28 -20.73
C ALA A 184 -9.65 11.96 -19.73
N LEU A 185 -10.05 12.00 -18.46
CA LEU A 185 -9.24 12.52 -17.37
C LEU A 185 -7.94 11.70 -17.21
N LEU A 186 -8.07 10.38 -17.23
CA LEU A 186 -6.92 9.45 -17.11
C LEU A 186 -5.89 9.71 -18.23
N ARG A 187 -6.34 9.80 -19.48
CA ARG A 187 -5.46 10.08 -20.63
C ARG A 187 -4.74 11.42 -20.48
N THR A 188 -5.48 12.49 -20.18
CA THR A 188 -4.93 13.83 -20.00
C THR A 188 -3.91 13.85 -18.86
N HIS A 189 -4.25 13.25 -17.72
CA HIS A 189 -3.37 13.20 -16.55
C HIS A 189 -2.07 12.45 -16.87
N ILE A 190 -2.15 11.25 -17.45
CA ILE A 190 -0.96 10.45 -17.81
C ILE A 190 -0.07 11.22 -18.79
N THR A 191 -0.67 11.89 -19.81
CA THR A 191 0.10 12.67 -20.77
C THR A 191 0.88 13.80 -20.10
N ASN A 192 0.22 14.58 -19.27
CA ASN A 192 0.85 15.71 -18.56
C ASN A 192 1.92 15.25 -17.57
N ALA A 193 1.60 14.25 -16.76
CA ALA A 193 2.53 13.69 -15.79
C ALA A 193 3.76 13.07 -16.47
N CYS A 194 3.58 12.33 -17.58
CA CYS A 194 4.71 11.79 -18.33
C CYS A 194 5.60 12.87 -18.91
N HIS A 195 5.02 13.96 -19.44
CA HIS A 195 5.81 15.07 -19.96
C HIS A 195 6.70 15.68 -18.86
N GLU A 196 6.14 15.98 -17.70
CA GLU A 196 6.88 16.52 -16.56
C GLU A 196 7.92 15.55 -16.04
N LYS A 197 7.52 14.30 -15.76
CA LYS A 197 8.41 13.29 -15.16
C LYS A 197 9.53 12.86 -16.11
N ASN A 198 9.26 12.76 -17.41
CA ASN A 198 10.29 12.50 -18.43
C ASN A 198 11.31 13.63 -18.47
N SER A 199 10.87 14.89 -18.41
CA SER A 199 11.79 16.05 -18.41
C SER A 199 12.69 16.05 -17.18
N ILE A 200 12.13 15.80 -16.00
CA ILE A 200 12.89 15.70 -14.74
C ILE A 200 13.87 14.53 -14.79
N ALA A 201 13.41 13.35 -15.17
CA ALA A 201 14.22 12.14 -15.17
C ALA A 201 15.34 12.21 -16.22
N HIS A 202 15.07 12.79 -17.38
CA HIS A 202 16.11 13.04 -18.39
C HIS A 202 17.16 14.04 -17.90
N ALA A 203 16.72 15.17 -17.37
CA ALA A 203 17.63 16.24 -16.91
C ALA A 203 18.51 15.81 -15.73
N LEU A 204 17.97 15.04 -14.78
CA LEU A 204 18.67 14.64 -13.57
C LEU A 204 19.43 13.32 -13.70
N PHE A 205 18.97 12.41 -14.55
CA PHE A 205 19.44 11.02 -14.61
C PHE A 205 19.77 10.52 -16.02
N GLY A 206 19.50 11.31 -17.07
CA GLY A 206 19.74 10.89 -18.47
C GLY A 206 18.86 9.73 -18.94
N THR A 207 17.68 9.54 -18.34
CA THR A 207 16.79 8.42 -18.68
C THR A 207 16.10 8.61 -20.03
N GLU A 208 15.81 7.49 -20.72
CA GLU A 208 14.92 7.49 -21.87
C GLU A 208 13.47 7.82 -21.47
N PRO A 209 12.73 8.57 -22.29
CA PRO A 209 11.38 8.98 -21.98
C PRO A 209 10.39 7.82 -22.08
N LEU A 210 9.45 7.77 -21.16
CA LEU A 210 8.30 6.87 -21.23
C LEU A 210 7.27 7.39 -22.23
N ASN A 211 6.59 6.45 -22.92
CA ASN A 211 5.52 6.77 -23.85
C ASN A 211 4.16 6.83 -23.11
N PRO A 212 3.48 8.00 -23.03
CA PRO A 212 2.21 8.15 -22.34
C PRO A 212 1.11 7.24 -22.88
N ALA A 213 1.06 7.01 -24.20
CA ALA A 213 0.04 6.16 -24.81
C ALA A 213 0.16 4.70 -24.35
N LYS A 214 1.39 4.19 -24.22
CA LYS A 214 1.64 2.83 -23.70
C LYS A 214 1.18 2.69 -22.25
N ILE A 215 1.51 3.67 -21.41
CA ILE A 215 1.09 3.67 -20.01
C ILE A 215 -0.44 3.70 -19.92
N TYR A 216 -1.09 4.56 -20.69
CA TYR A 216 -2.56 4.63 -20.71
C TYR A 216 -3.20 3.29 -21.08
N GLU A 217 -2.69 2.60 -22.10
CA GLU A 217 -3.24 1.31 -22.52
C GLU A 217 -3.02 0.19 -21.48
N GLU A 218 -1.91 0.23 -20.77
CA GLU A 218 -1.61 -0.73 -19.69
C GLU A 218 -2.55 -0.50 -18.49
N ASP A 219 -2.70 0.74 -18.04
CA ASP A 219 -3.54 1.06 -16.88
C ASP A 219 -5.04 0.93 -17.17
N ARG A 220 -5.49 1.26 -18.40
CA ARG A 220 -6.88 1.04 -18.82
C ARG A 220 -7.31 -0.42 -18.72
N LYS A 221 -6.43 -1.37 -19.02
CA LYS A 221 -6.69 -2.80 -18.87
C LYS A 221 -6.89 -3.23 -17.41
N SER A 222 -6.45 -2.41 -16.47
CA SER A 222 -6.60 -2.66 -15.04
C SER A 222 -7.94 -2.17 -14.46
N VAL A 223 -8.76 -1.51 -15.26
CA VAL A 223 -10.04 -0.90 -14.85
C VAL A 223 -11.26 -1.65 -15.37
N VAL A 224 -11.07 -2.56 -16.35
CA VAL A 224 -12.17 -3.34 -16.99
C VAL A 224 -12.36 -4.72 -16.30
#